data_6208add05552e54ecce1368728e50dca
#
_entry.id   6208add05552e54ecce1368728e50dca
#
_cell.length_a   1.000
_cell.length_b   1.000
_cell.length_c   1.000
_cell.angle_alpha   90.00
_cell.angle_beta   90.00
_cell.angle_gamma   90.00
#
_symmetry.space_group_name_H-M   'P 1'
#
loop_
_entity.id
_entity.type
_entity.pdbx_description
1 polymer ?
#
loop_
_entity_poly.entity_id
_entity_poly.type
_entity_poly.pdbx_seq_one_letter_code
_entity_poly.pdbx_strand_id
1 'polypeptide(L)'
;MKKVKKIITGFLMVFIFMAMVLPMTTVKASEEKEAVEKRMYTVTFRAGNVASFDTDKITVSDGMEVTKNYIKVKVAKGDTLAFTVPGWESDAGLTSWFSNCLHYEKEAAYGLKAFNGVVGTAVERNTEYVLDYKRLIDPVSYTVSFIDSQTKEQIATPQIIYGNAEETIMVTPVTVSDYTPTESSKIIKLEKGKENTATFEYRYTGAVETITSTVTNVVPGTTRTET
;
A
#
# COMPACT_ATOMS: atom_id res chain seq x y z
N MET A 1 16.03 79.31 5.50
CA MET A 1 15.22 78.19 5.99
C MET A 1 13.76 78.51 5.62
N LYS A 2 13.22 77.98 4.53
CA LYS A 2 11.89 78.31 4.03
C LYS A 2 11.00 77.04 4.08
N LYS A 3 9.90 77.09 4.86
CA LYS A 3 8.84 76.07 4.89
C LYS A 3 7.98 76.23 3.66
N VAL A 4 7.81 75.16 2.91
CA VAL A 4 6.84 75.10 1.81
C VAL A 4 5.60 74.38 2.28
N LYS A 5 4.46 75.08 2.34
CA LYS A 5 3.13 74.51 2.57
C LYS A 5 2.58 74.04 1.21
N LYS A 6 2.22 72.78 1.11
CA LYS A 6 1.42 72.30 -0.03
C LYS A 6 -0.08 72.39 0.30
N ILE A 7 -0.76 73.16 -0.55
CA ILE A 7 -2.20 73.31 -0.59
C ILE A 7 -2.75 72.12 -1.40
N ILE A 8 -3.66 71.36 -0.84
CA ILE A 8 -4.42 70.33 -1.54
C ILE A 8 -5.74 70.94 -1.94
N THR A 9 -5.94 71.16 -3.25
CA THR A 9 -7.19 71.61 -3.82
C THR A 9 -8.09 70.40 -4.04
N GLY A 10 -9.24 70.40 -3.37
CA GLY A 10 -10.27 69.37 -3.56
C GLY A 10 -10.98 69.55 -4.89
N PHE A 11 -11.10 68.51 -5.64
CA PHE A 11 -11.94 68.43 -6.84
C PHE A 11 -13.18 67.55 -6.49
N LEU A 12 -14.30 68.23 -6.34
CA LEU A 12 -15.61 67.59 -6.12
C LEU A 12 -16.16 67.17 -7.48
N MET A 13 -16.10 65.87 -7.79
CA MET A 13 -16.73 65.33 -8.98
C MET A 13 -18.02 64.64 -8.60
N VAL A 14 -19.13 65.23 -8.97
CA VAL A 14 -20.48 64.67 -8.84
C VAL A 14 -20.65 63.61 -9.94
N PHE A 15 -20.72 62.35 -9.58
CA PHE A 15 -21.14 61.29 -10.49
C PHE A 15 -22.62 60.99 -10.32
N ILE A 16 -23.35 61.19 -11.38
CA ILE A 16 -24.76 60.83 -11.57
C ILE A 16 -24.85 59.29 -11.60
N PHE A 17 -25.59 58.72 -10.65
CA PHE A 17 -25.93 57.32 -10.61
C PHE A 17 -26.93 56.98 -11.73
N MET A 18 -26.46 56.32 -12.76
CA MET A 18 -27.32 55.62 -13.72
C MET A 18 -27.38 54.15 -13.29
N ALA A 19 -28.49 53.77 -12.70
CA ALA A 19 -28.74 52.38 -12.27
C ALA A 19 -28.84 51.46 -13.48
N MET A 20 -27.75 50.75 -13.80
CA MET A 20 -27.76 49.65 -14.74
C MET A 20 -27.87 48.35 -13.95
N VAL A 21 -29.06 47.75 -13.98
CA VAL A 21 -29.32 46.44 -13.41
C VAL A 21 -28.60 45.41 -14.26
N LEU A 22 -27.42 44.97 -13.81
CA LEU A 22 -26.73 43.82 -14.35
C LEU A 22 -27.19 42.57 -13.61
N PRO A 23 -27.49 41.46 -14.29
CA PRO A 23 -27.81 40.21 -13.61
C PRO A 23 -26.61 39.74 -12.79
N MET A 24 -26.81 39.53 -11.50
CA MET A 24 -25.84 38.87 -10.62
C MET A 24 -25.66 37.45 -11.09
N THR A 25 -24.64 37.20 -11.90
CA THR A 25 -24.08 35.86 -12.01
C THR A 25 -23.33 35.55 -10.71
N THR A 26 -23.89 34.68 -9.89
CA THR A 26 -23.19 34.10 -8.75
C THR A 26 -22.00 33.31 -9.29
N VAL A 27 -20.82 33.94 -9.29
CA VAL A 27 -19.55 33.23 -9.44
C VAL A 27 -19.43 32.36 -8.20
N LYS A 28 -19.67 31.05 -8.33
CA LYS A 28 -19.22 30.09 -7.35
C LYS A 28 -17.69 30.20 -7.30
N ALA A 29 -17.15 30.82 -6.25
CA ALA A 29 -15.76 30.70 -5.93
C ALA A 29 -15.52 29.20 -5.69
N SER A 30 -14.87 28.54 -6.63
CA SER A 30 -14.24 27.25 -6.37
C SER A 30 -13.15 27.56 -5.33
N GLU A 31 -13.33 27.09 -4.11
CA GLU A 31 -12.23 27.01 -3.16
C GLU A 31 -11.17 26.08 -3.78
N GLU A 32 -10.24 26.65 -4.48
CA GLU A 32 -9.00 26.01 -4.87
C GLU A 32 -8.23 25.81 -3.55
N LYS A 33 -8.38 24.60 -2.99
CA LYS A 33 -7.69 24.19 -1.79
C LYS A 33 -6.22 24.13 -2.17
N GLU A 34 -5.49 25.20 -1.86
CA GLU A 34 -4.04 25.28 -2.07
C GLU A 34 -3.43 24.06 -1.39
N ALA A 35 -2.88 23.14 -2.18
CA ALA A 35 -2.23 21.95 -1.67
C ALA A 35 -0.97 22.41 -0.91
N VAL A 36 -1.04 22.42 0.42
CA VAL A 36 0.12 22.70 1.24
C VAL A 36 1.13 21.58 0.99
N GLU A 37 2.22 21.92 0.31
CA GLU A 37 3.32 20.99 0.02
C GLU A 37 3.96 20.54 1.35
N LYS A 38 3.64 19.33 1.80
CA LYS A 38 4.21 18.75 3.02
C LYS A 38 5.68 18.38 2.78
N ARG A 39 6.53 18.76 3.72
CA ARG A 39 7.94 18.36 3.72
C ARG A 39 8.04 16.83 3.81
N MET A 40 8.77 16.20 2.89
CA MET A 40 8.97 14.76 2.84
C MET A 40 10.26 14.34 3.57
N TYR A 41 10.18 13.23 4.30
CA TYR A 41 11.32 12.57 4.94
C TYR A 41 11.48 11.16 4.39
N THR A 42 12.70 10.66 4.49
CA THR A 42 13.02 9.30 4.07
C THR A 42 13.18 8.40 5.29
N VAL A 43 12.44 7.31 5.32
CA VAL A 43 12.65 6.21 6.24
C VAL A 43 13.39 5.10 5.50
N THR A 44 14.52 4.67 6.03
CA THR A 44 15.40 3.66 5.43
C THR A 44 15.42 2.41 6.30
N PHE A 45 15.17 1.27 5.71
CA PHE A 45 15.36 -0.04 6.34
C PHE A 45 16.57 -0.72 5.71
N ARG A 46 17.54 -1.14 6.52
CA ARG A 46 18.72 -1.89 6.06
C ARG A 46 18.62 -3.34 6.44
N ALA A 47 18.91 -4.22 5.48
CA ALA A 47 18.91 -5.66 5.71
C ALA A 47 19.97 -6.14 6.71
N GLY A 48 21.03 -5.34 6.97
CA GLY A 48 22.12 -5.76 7.85
C GLY A 48 23.11 -6.69 7.15
N ASN A 49 23.70 -7.63 7.91
CA ASN A 49 24.81 -8.47 7.45
C ASN A 49 24.51 -9.98 7.44
N VAL A 50 23.28 -10.40 7.79
CA VAL A 50 22.88 -11.82 7.81
C VAL A 50 21.80 -12.16 6.78
N ALA A 51 21.27 -11.13 6.13
CA ALA A 51 20.27 -11.26 5.10
C ALA A 51 20.38 -10.13 4.05
N SER A 52 19.70 -10.30 2.94
CA SER A 52 19.50 -9.29 1.91
C SER A 52 18.04 -9.26 1.50
N PHE A 53 17.58 -8.18 0.87
CA PHE A 53 16.24 -8.12 0.30
C PHE A 53 16.21 -8.86 -1.04
N ASP A 54 15.24 -9.72 -1.20
CA ASP A 54 14.90 -10.37 -2.47
C ASP A 54 14.03 -9.41 -3.28
N THR A 55 14.67 -8.68 -4.18
CA THR A 55 14.02 -7.61 -4.95
C THR A 55 12.90 -8.13 -5.86
N ASP A 56 12.96 -9.40 -6.26
CA ASP A 56 11.96 -10.02 -7.14
C ASP A 56 10.63 -10.29 -6.42
N LYS A 57 10.67 -10.33 -5.09
CA LYS A 57 9.47 -10.49 -4.24
C LYS A 57 8.83 -9.18 -3.80
N ILE A 58 9.39 -8.04 -4.19
CA ILE A 58 8.95 -6.72 -3.72
C ILE A 58 8.28 -5.95 -4.85
N THR A 59 7.00 -5.67 -4.69
CA THR A 59 6.31 -4.70 -5.53
C THR A 59 6.68 -3.29 -5.07
N VAL A 60 7.34 -2.53 -5.94
CA VAL A 60 7.76 -1.16 -5.64
C VAL A 60 6.56 -0.23 -5.75
N SER A 61 6.21 0.45 -4.66
CA SER A 61 5.19 1.49 -4.61
C SER A 61 5.79 2.86 -4.93
N ASP A 62 4.92 3.85 -5.22
CA ASP A 62 5.37 5.23 -5.44
C ASP A 62 6.11 5.78 -4.20
N GLY A 63 7.22 6.48 -4.44
CA GLY A 63 8.09 6.99 -3.35
C GLY A 63 8.96 5.94 -2.66
N MET A 64 8.97 4.69 -3.15
CA MET A 64 9.78 3.60 -2.64
C MET A 64 11.03 3.37 -3.50
N GLU A 65 12.18 3.17 -2.87
CA GLU A 65 13.44 2.75 -3.50
C GLU A 65 13.88 1.42 -2.88
N VAL A 66 14.11 0.41 -3.71
CA VAL A 66 14.43 -0.96 -3.26
C VAL A 66 15.76 -1.40 -3.83
N THR A 67 16.62 -1.91 -2.98
CA THR A 67 17.88 -2.58 -3.34
C THR A 67 18.07 -3.82 -2.48
N LYS A 68 19.07 -4.64 -2.78
CA LYS A 68 19.40 -5.81 -1.95
C LYS A 68 19.78 -5.45 -0.51
N ASN A 69 20.27 -4.24 -0.26
CA ASN A 69 20.82 -3.83 1.03
C ASN A 69 19.88 -2.93 1.84
N TYR A 70 18.99 -2.22 1.18
CA TYR A 70 18.06 -1.30 1.82
C TYR A 70 16.77 -1.09 1.04
N ILE A 71 15.75 -0.71 1.78
CA ILE A 71 14.48 -0.20 1.27
C ILE A 71 14.31 1.20 1.85
N LYS A 72 13.99 2.18 1.00
CA LYS A 72 13.65 3.54 1.41
C LYS A 72 12.21 3.85 1.05
N VAL A 73 11.52 4.56 1.93
CA VAL A 73 10.16 5.04 1.72
C VAL A 73 10.10 6.52 2.04
N LYS A 74 9.43 7.31 1.21
CA LYS A 74 9.17 8.72 1.47
C LYS A 74 7.87 8.88 2.25
N VAL A 75 7.92 9.59 3.36
CA VAL A 75 6.78 9.85 4.25
C VAL A 75 6.68 11.35 4.51
N ALA A 76 5.49 11.91 4.47
CA ALA A 76 5.32 13.33 4.79
C ALA A 76 5.53 13.60 6.28
N LYS A 77 6.06 14.77 6.61
CA LYS A 77 6.28 15.19 7.99
C LYS A 77 5.01 15.03 8.83
N GLY A 78 5.13 14.36 9.97
CA GLY A 78 4.05 14.11 10.91
C GLY A 78 3.15 12.93 10.54
N ASP A 79 3.27 12.37 9.34
CA ASP A 79 2.55 11.15 8.97
C ASP A 79 3.32 9.92 9.53
N THR A 80 2.65 8.77 9.57
CA THR A 80 3.23 7.50 10.04
C THR A 80 3.53 6.58 8.85
N LEU A 81 4.19 5.45 9.10
CA LEU A 81 4.40 4.40 8.09
C LEU A 81 3.13 3.60 7.80
N ALA A 82 2.11 3.67 8.67
CA ALA A 82 0.87 2.94 8.49
C ALA A 82 0.26 3.24 7.10
N PHE A 83 -0.07 2.17 6.39
CA PHE A 83 -0.69 2.24 5.05
C PHE A 83 0.16 2.90 3.94
N THR A 84 1.44 3.23 4.18
CA THR A 84 2.33 3.75 3.13
C THR A 84 2.68 2.69 2.09
N VAL A 85 2.75 1.44 2.51
CA VAL A 85 2.91 0.26 1.66
C VAL A 85 1.84 -0.75 2.05
N PRO A 86 1.17 -1.41 1.12
CA PRO A 86 0.23 -2.48 1.44
C PRO A 86 0.91 -3.56 2.31
N GLY A 87 0.26 -3.96 3.40
CA GLY A 87 0.82 -4.87 4.40
C GLY A 87 1.52 -4.17 5.59
N TRP A 88 1.67 -2.83 5.57
CA TRP A 88 2.30 -2.06 6.64
C TRP A 88 1.29 -1.39 7.59
N GLU A 89 0.14 -2.03 7.82
CA GLU A 89 -0.91 -1.47 8.69
C GLU A 89 -0.56 -1.54 10.19
N SER A 90 0.41 -2.40 10.54
CA SER A 90 0.87 -2.61 11.93
C SER A 90 2.31 -3.09 11.97
N ASP A 91 2.94 -3.05 13.15
CA ASP A 91 4.29 -3.61 13.35
C ASP A 91 4.34 -5.11 13.02
N ALA A 92 3.27 -5.85 13.30
CA ALA A 92 3.18 -7.26 12.93
C ALA A 92 3.09 -7.45 11.40
N GLY A 93 2.31 -6.61 10.73
CA GLY A 93 2.23 -6.55 9.27
C GLY A 93 3.59 -6.21 8.66
N LEU A 94 4.26 -5.18 9.17
CA LEU A 94 5.60 -4.78 8.75
C LEU A 94 6.59 -5.96 8.94
N THR A 95 6.55 -6.64 10.08
CA THR A 95 7.41 -7.80 10.37
C THR A 95 7.17 -8.93 9.37
N SER A 96 5.91 -9.27 9.13
CA SER A 96 5.55 -10.32 8.17
C SER A 96 5.97 -9.93 6.75
N TRP A 97 5.72 -8.70 6.34
CA TRP A 97 6.10 -8.20 5.03
C TRP A 97 7.61 -8.32 4.79
N PHE A 98 8.44 -7.87 5.74
CA PHE A 98 9.89 -8.02 5.64
C PHE A 98 10.31 -9.49 5.65
N SER A 99 9.72 -10.33 6.50
CA SER A 99 10.03 -11.77 6.55
C SER A 99 9.81 -12.46 5.20
N ASN A 100 8.82 -12.01 4.45
CA ASN A 100 8.48 -12.55 3.13
C ASN A 100 9.47 -12.18 2.03
N CYS A 101 10.15 -11.04 2.16
CA CYS A 101 11.07 -10.53 1.15
C CYS A 101 12.55 -10.64 1.55
N LEU A 102 12.89 -11.25 2.67
CA LEU A 102 14.26 -11.49 3.06
C LEU A 102 14.79 -12.80 2.46
N HIS A 103 16.04 -12.73 1.99
CA HIS A 103 16.88 -13.87 1.67
C HIS A 103 18.02 -13.92 2.69
N TYR A 104 18.12 -15.02 3.46
CA TYR A 104 19.15 -15.21 4.48
C TYR A 104 20.40 -15.86 3.86
N GLU A 105 21.59 -15.39 4.24
CA GLU A 105 22.86 -16.04 3.82
C GLU A 105 22.92 -17.52 4.28
N LYS A 106 22.26 -17.81 5.41
CA LYS A 106 22.10 -19.14 5.96
C LYS A 106 20.61 -19.38 6.24
N GLU A 107 19.95 -20.06 5.36
CA GLU A 107 18.55 -20.46 5.55
C GLU A 107 18.39 -21.27 6.85
N ALA A 108 17.22 -21.15 7.48
CA ALA A 108 16.88 -21.79 8.75
C ALA A 108 17.81 -21.46 9.94
N ALA A 109 18.76 -20.51 9.80
CA ALA A 109 19.61 -20.10 10.91
C ALA A 109 19.12 -18.87 11.65
N TYR A 110 18.38 -18.02 10.95
CA TYR A 110 17.93 -16.73 11.46
C TYR A 110 16.45 -16.48 11.13
N GLY A 111 15.79 -15.71 11.99
CA GLY A 111 14.47 -15.16 11.77
C GLY A 111 14.47 -13.68 12.12
N LEU A 112 13.65 -12.88 11.44
CA LEU A 112 13.49 -11.48 11.74
C LEU A 112 12.87 -11.32 13.14
N LYS A 113 13.39 -10.40 13.96
CA LYS A 113 12.71 -9.97 15.18
C LYS A 113 11.54 -9.05 14.84
N ALA A 114 10.46 -9.17 15.59
CA ALA A 114 9.29 -8.33 15.42
C ALA A 114 9.63 -6.84 15.61
N PHE A 115 9.12 -6.01 14.75
CA PHE A 115 9.11 -4.57 14.96
C PHE A 115 8.24 -4.21 16.16
N ASN A 116 8.55 -3.13 16.83
CA ASN A 116 7.79 -2.63 17.96
C ASN A 116 7.78 -1.09 17.96
N GLY A 117 6.62 -0.48 17.86
CA GLY A 117 6.41 0.96 17.87
C GLY A 117 6.94 1.70 16.64
N VAL A 118 7.13 1.01 15.51
CA VAL A 118 7.70 1.61 14.29
C VAL A 118 6.61 2.19 13.39
N VAL A 119 5.59 1.40 13.08
CA VAL A 119 4.57 1.76 12.09
C VAL A 119 3.72 2.96 12.54
N GLY A 120 3.34 3.02 13.81
CA GLY A 120 2.49 4.07 14.37
C GLY A 120 3.22 5.35 14.78
N THR A 121 4.57 5.38 14.68
CA THR A 121 5.34 6.56 15.08
C THR A 121 5.36 7.61 13.97
N ALA A 122 5.04 8.87 14.32
CA ALA A 122 5.08 10.00 13.40
C ALA A 122 6.51 10.26 12.91
N VAL A 123 6.67 10.47 11.60
CA VAL A 123 7.96 10.70 10.96
C VAL A 123 8.28 12.21 10.98
N GLU A 124 9.19 12.63 11.86
CA GLU A 124 9.59 14.03 12.03
C GLU A 124 10.95 14.36 11.39
N ARG A 125 11.70 13.36 10.94
CA ARG A 125 13.03 13.47 10.33
C ARG A 125 13.36 12.23 9.50
N ASN A 126 14.43 12.31 8.70
CA ASN A 126 14.99 11.11 8.08
C ASN A 126 15.40 10.12 9.18
N THR A 127 14.96 8.88 9.04
CA THR A 127 15.16 7.84 10.05
C THR A 127 15.70 6.59 9.37
N GLU A 128 16.61 5.90 10.06
CA GLU A 128 17.18 4.64 9.58
C GLU A 128 16.94 3.54 10.63
N TYR A 129 16.45 2.41 10.17
CA TYR A 129 16.29 1.16 10.92
C TYR A 129 17.22 0.11 10.31
N VAL A 130 17.98 -0.58 11.15
CA VAL A 130 18.68 -1.80 10.76
C VAL A 130 17.84 -2.97 11.25
N LEU A 131 17.53 -3.90 10.36
CA LEU A 131 16.76 -5.10 10.71
C LEU A 131 17.51 -5.91 11.75
N ASP A 132 16.82 -6.29 12.83
CA ASP A 132 17.36 -7.11 13.91
C ASP A 132 16.91 -8.57 13.73
N TYR A 133 17.79 -9.52 14.02
CA TYR A 133 17.57 -10.93 13.77
C TYR A 133 17.73 -11.74 15.05
N LYS A 134 16.92 -12.78 15.18
CA LYS A 134 17.09 -13.83 16.18
C LYS A 134 17.70 -15.06 15.52
N ARG A 135 18.61 -15.73 16.24
CA ARG A 135 19.08 -17.04 15.83
C ARG A 135 17.99 -18.07 16.08
N LEU A 136 17.73 -18.94 15.11
CA LEU A 136 16.82 -20.06 15.27
C LEU A 136 17.57 -21.22 15.95
N ILE A 137 17.00 -21.75 17.03
CA ILE A 137 17.59 -22.82 17.83
C ILE A 137 17.02 -24.19 17.37
N ASP A 138 15.73 -24.25 17.15
CA ASP A 138 15.00 -25.42 16.65
C ASP A 138 14.13 -25.00 15.46
N PRO A 139 14.76 -24.81 14.28
CA PRO A 139 14.08 -24.28 13.12
C PRO A 139 13.05 -25.26 12.56
N VAL A 140 11.87 -24.75 12.28
CA VAL A 140 10.82 -25.41 11.52
C VAL A 140 10.34 -24.48 10.42
N SER A 141 10.03 -25.03 9.25
CA SER A 141 9.44 -24.26 8.17
C SER A 141 7.94 -24.16 8.32
N TYR A 142 7.38 -23.08 7.77
CA TYR A 142 5.97 -22.97 7.51
C TYR A 142 5.73 -22.42 6.11
N THR A 143 4.63 -22.87 5.50
CA THR A 143 4.27 -22.45 4.13
C THR A 143 3.07 -21.51 4.18
N VAL A 144 3.18 -20.38 3.51
CA VAL A 144 2.07 -19.43 3.31
C VAL A 144 1.60 -19.54 1.87
N SER A 145 0.33 -19.91 1.69
CA SER A 145 -0.29 -20.10 0.37
C SER A 145 -1.37 -19.06 0.12
N PHE A 146 -1.56 -18.70 -1.15
CA PHE A 146 -2.46 -17.64 -1.60
C PHE A 146 -3.35 -18.21 -2.70
N ILE A 147 -4.65 -18.29 -2.45
CA ILE A 147 -5.62 -18.93 -3.36
C ILE A 147 -6.82 -18.02 -3.63
N ASP A 148 -7.41 -18.15 -4.80
CA ASP A 148 -8.70 -17.56 -5.10
C ASP A 148 -9.81 -18.22 -4.25
N SER A 149 -10.69 -17.43 -3.64
CA SER A 149 -11.74 -17.92 -2.74
C SER A 149 -12.81 -18.74 -3.45
N GLN A 150 -13.01 -18.54 -4.75
CA GLN A 150 -14.03 -19.20 -5.56
C GLN A 150 -13.47 -20.40 -6.31
N THR A 151 -12.38 -20.19 -7.06
CA THR A 151 -11.80 -21.25 -7.92
C THR A 151 -10.87 -22.19 -7.15
N LYS A 152 -10.37 -21.76 -5.98
CA LYS A 152 -9.34 -22.45 -5.17
C LYS A 152 -8.02 -22.61 -5.90
N GLU A 153 -7.84 -21.92 -7.00
CA GLU A 153 -6.56 -21.88 -7.73
C GLU A 153 -5.54 -21.00 -7.00
N GLN A 154 -4.27 -21.38 -7.12
CA GLN A 154 -3.17 -20.60 -6.59
C GLN A 154 -2.98 -19.32 -7.40
N ILE A 155 -3.00 -18.16 -6.75
CA ILE A 155 -2.90 -16.83 -7.37
C ILE A 155 -1.54 -16.15 -7.17
N ALA A 156 -0.72 -16.66 -6.27
CA ALA A 156 0.65 -16.21 -6.05
C ALA A 156 1.52 -17.38 -5.59
N THR A 157 2.84 -17.27 -5.81
CA THR A 157 3.80 -18.30 -5.38
C THR A 157 3.78 -18.47 -3.86
N PRO A 158 3.60 -19.69 -3.34
CA PRO A 158 3.70 -19.95 -1.91
C PRO A 158 5.06 -19.55 -1.36
N GLN A 159 5.08 -19.09 -0.13
CA GLN A 159 6.30 -18.67 0.56
C GLN A 159 6.65 -19.68 1.64
N ILE A 160 7.93 -20.05 1.70
CA ILE A 160 8.47 -20.90 2.76
C ILE A 160 9.32 -20.02 3.67
N ILE A 161 8.93 -19.96 4.94
CA ILE A 161 9.55 -19.13 5.96
C ILE A 161 9.93 -20.03 7.15
N TYR A 162 10.95 -19.63 7.93
CA TYR A 162 11.42 -20.37 9.08
C TYR A 162 11.15 -19.63 10.39
N GLY A 163 10.77 -20.39 11.42
CA GLY A 163 10.62 -19.94 12.80
C GLY A 163 11.13 -21.01 13.76
N ASN A 164 11.07 -20.78 15.07
CA ASN A 164 11.36 -21.81 16.06
C ASN A 164 10.14 -22.71 16.30
N ALA A 165 10.37 -23.98 16.55
CA ALA A 165 9.33 -24.85 17.07
C ALA A 165 8.69 -24.26 18.35
N GLU A 166 7.42 -24.54 18.57
CA GLU A 166 6.57 -24.03 19.66
C GLU A 166 6.32 -22.51 19.66
N GLU A 167 6.89 -21.78 18.69
CA GLU A 167 6.62 -20.35 18.53
C GLU A 167 5.21 -20.13 17.96
N THR A 168 4.49 -19.16 18.52
CA THR A 168 3.23 -18.67 17.96
C THR A 168 3.52 -17.41 17.16
N ILE A 169 3.19 -17.41 15.88
CA ILE A 169 3.47 -16.32 14.96
C ILE A 169 2.18 -15.79 14.33
N MET A 170 2.18 -14.50 14.04
CA MET A 170 1.15 -13.88 13.19
C MET A 170 1.68 -13.85 11.76
N VAL A 171 0.87 -14.32 10.82
CA VAL A 171 1.12 -14.28 9.38
C VAL A 171 0.13 -13.33 8.74
N THR A 172 0.58 -12.53 7.78
CA THR A 172 -0.27 -11.60 7.02
C THR A 172 -0.27 -11.97 5.55
N PRO A 173 -1.37 -11.67 4.82
CA PRO A 173 -1.42 -11.87 3.39
C PRO A 173 -0.49 -10.91 2.65
N VAL A 174 -0.06 -11.28 1.44
CA VAL A 174 0.68 -10.40 0.52
C VAL A 174 -0.28 -9.65 -0.38
N THR A 175 0.20 -8.55 -0.97
CA THR A 175 -0.56 -7.84 -2.01
C THR A 175 -0.51 -8.65 -3.30
N VAL A 176 -1.68 -8.95 -3.87
CA VAL A 176 -1.82 -9.60 -5.19
C VAL A 176 -2.66 -8.67 -6.06
N SER A 177 -2.16 -8.37 -7.28
CA SER A 177 -2.89 -7.49 -8.21
C SER A 177 -4.28 -8.03 -8.51
N ASP A 178 -5.26 -7.14 -8.53
CA ASP A 178 -6.67 -7.44 -8.79
C ASP A 178 -7.35 -8.37 -7.78
N TYR A 179 -6.72 -8.60 -6.63
CA TYR A 179 -7.27 -9.43 -5.56
C TYR A 179 -7.22 -8.72 -4.21
N THR A 180 -8.24 -9.00 -3.38
CA THR A 180 -8.32 -8.53 -2.00
C THR A 180 -8.41 -9.73 -1.06
N PRO A 181 -7.53 -9.84 -0.04
CA PRO A 181 -7.58 -10.94 0.92
C PRO A 181 -8.87 -10.88 1.74
N THR A 182 -9.42 -12.04 2.07
CA THR A 182 -10.64 -12.17 2.89
C THR A 182 -10.36 -12.01 4.39
N GLU A 183 -9.11 -12.20 4.78
CA GLU A 183 -8.64 -12.08 6.16
C GLU A 183 -7.35 -11.24 6.20
N SER A 184 -7.19 -10.40 7.21
CA SER A 184 -6.01 -9.53 7.37
C SER A 184 -4.82 -10.23 8.03
N SER A 185 -5.03 -11.33 8.76
CA SER A 185 -3.97 -12.08 9.41
C SER A 185 -4.45 -13.46 9.86
N LYS A 186 -3.48 -14.36 10.10
CA LYS A 186 -3.69 -15.66 10.76
C LYS A 186 -2.65 -15.85 11.85
N ILE A 187 -3.03 -16.51 12.94
CA ILE A 187 -2.12 -16.91 14.01
C ILE A 187 -1.92 -18.42 13.89
N ILE A 188 -0.67 -18.84 13.77
CA ILE A 188 -0.29 -20.26 13.73
C ILE A 188 0.75 -20.56 14.81
N LYS A 189 0.66 -21.76 15.39
CA LYS A 189 1.68 -22.31 16.26
C LYS A 189 2.55 -23.25 15.44
N LEU A 190 3.86 -23.02 15.46
CA LEU A 190 4.82 -23.86 14.74
C LEU A 190 5.11 -25.12 15.52
N GLU A 191 4.87 -26.28 14.92
CA GLU A 191 5.07 -27.58 15.55
C GLU A 191 6.15 -28.38 14.81
N LYS A 192 7.06 -28.97 15.58
CA LYS A 192 8.11 -29.82 15.03
C LYS A 192 7.53 -31.12 14.48
N GLY A 193 7.98 -31.53 13.30
CA GLY A 193 7.53 -32.77 12.66
C GLY A 193 6.12 -32.72 12.08
N LYS A 194 5.47 -31.59 12.10
CA LYS A 194 4.19 -31.33 11.41
C LYS A 194 4.35 -30.41 10.25
N GLU A 195 3.39 -30.46 9.33
CA GLU A 195 3.25 -29.45 8.28
C GLU A 195 2.62 -28.20 8.87
N ASN A 196 3.39 -27.09 8.87
CA ASN A 196 2.91 -25.80 9.34
C ASN A 196 2.48 -24.98 8.14
N THR A 197 1.21 -24.65 8.04
CA THR A 197 0.66 -23.93 6.88
C THR A 197 -0.26 -22.79 7.28
N ALA A 198 -0.26 -21.72 6.48
CA ALA A 198 -1.25 -20.66 6.52
C ALA A 198 -1.74 -20.39 5.08
N THR A 199 -3.03 -20.63 4.81
CA THR A 199 -3.60 -20.36 3.49
C THR A 199 -4.49 -19.13 3.58
N PHE A 200 -4.20 -18.11 2.76
CA PHE A 200 -5.04 -16.93 2.60
C PHE A 200 -5.91 -17.07 1.37
N GLU A 201 -7.19 -16.85 1.54
CA GLU A 201 -8.17 -16.76 0.47
C GLU A 201 -8.33 -15.32 0.02
N TYR A 202 -8.49 -15.13 -1.29
CA TYR A 202 -8.64 -13.80 -1.90
C TYR A 202 -9.89 -13.76 -2.76
N ARG A 203 -10.52 -12.59 -2.76
CA ARG A 203 -11.61 -12.28 -3.68
C ARG A 203 -11.04 -11.51 -4.86
N TYR A 204 -11.38 -11.95 -6.08
CA TYR A 204 -11.10 -11.18 -7.28
C TYR A 204 -11.86 -9.85 -7.26
N THR A 205 -11.15 -8.74 -7.51
CA THR A 205 -11.69 -7.37 -7.52
C THR A 205 -11.37 -6.63 -8.83
N GLY A 206 -10.72 -7.31 -9.77
CA GLY A 206 -10.45 -6.77 -11.10
C GLY A 206 -11.73 -6.63 -11.93
N ALA A 207 -11.61 -5.97 -13.09
CA ALA A 207 -12.73 -5.84 -14.03
C ALA A 207 -13.14 -7.19 -14.58
N VAL A 208 -14.41 -7.55 -14.45
CA VAL A 208 -15.00 -8.76 -15.07
C VAL A 208 -15.63 -8.36 -16.40
N GLU A 209 -15.07 -8.81 -17.51
CA GLU A 209 -15.73 -8.70 -18.81
C GLU A 209 -16.87 -9.74 -18.88
N THR A 210 -18.10 -9.26 -18.89
CA THR A 210 -19.26 -10.13 -19.12
C THR A 210 -19.36 -10.43 -20.61
N ILE A 211 -18.88 -11.60 -21.03
CA ILE A 211 -19.09 -12.07 -22.40
C ILE A 211 -20.54 -12.56 -22.50
N THR A 212 -21.41 -11.71 -23.04
CA THR A 212 -22.79 -12.09 -23.36
C THR A 212 -22.76 -12.82 -24.71
N SER A 213 -22.73 -14.16 -24.70
CA SER A 213 -22.94 -14.95 -25.92
C SER A 213 -24.42 -14.96 -26.24
N THR A 214 -24.80 -14.22 -27.29
CA THR A 214 -26.16 -14.32 -27.86
C THR A 214 -26.23 -15.59 -28.68
N VAL A 215 -26.87 -16.65 -28.17
CA VAL A 215 -27.18 -17.82 -28.98
C VAL A 215 -28.39 -17.44 -29.85
N THR A 216 -28.12 -17.10 -31.11
CA THR A 216 -29.19 -16.94 -32.10
C THR A 216 -29.66 -18.32 -32.51
N ASN A 217 -30.79 -18.76 -31.97
CA ASN A 217 -31.49 -19.95 -32.49
C ASN A 217 -32.03 -19.61 -33.87
N VAL A 218 -31.29 -20.00 -34.91
CA VAL A 218 -31.81 -19.98 -36.27
C VAL A 218 -32.82 -21.11 -36.38
N VAL A 219 -34.11 -20.78 -36.31
CA VAL A 219 -35.18 -21.72 -36.67
C VAL A 219 -35.14 -21.88 -38.19
N PRO A 220 -34.90 -23.09 -38.73
CA PRO A 220 -34.93 -23.30 -40.19
C PRO A 220 -36.31 -22.94 -40.71
N GLY A 221 -36.38 -21.99 -41.65
CA GLY A 221 -37.61 -21.59 -42.27
C GLY A 221 -38.21 -22.75 -43.03
N THR A 222 -39.49 -23.09 -42.77
CA THR A 222 -40.30 -23.98 -43.54
C THR A 222 -40.51 -23.36 -44.92
N THR A 223 -39.93 -23.99 -45.95
CA THR A 223 -40.20 -23.66 -47.35
C THR A 223 -41.63 -24.11 -47.68
N ARG A 224 -42.55 -23.15 -47.84
CA ARG A 224 -43.90 -23.43 -48.32
C ARG A 224 -43.83 -23.45 -49.84
N THR A 225 -43.97 -24.65 -50.45
CA THR A 225 -44.16 -24.80 -51.89
C THR A 225 -45.66 -24.59 -52.17
N GLU A 226 -46.01 -23.51 -52.87
CA GLU A 226 -47.32 -23.34 -53.42
C GLU A 226 -47.32 -23.98 -54.83
N THR A 227 -48.29 -24.91 -55.06
CA THR A 227 -48.65 -25.51 -56.35
C THR A 227 -49.72 -24.66 -56.99
#